data_b1e1df5e285a2fe35003bd80e7c146b1
#
_entry.id   b1e1df5e285a2fe35003bd80e7c146b1
#
_cell.length_a   1.000
_cell.length_b   1.000
_cell.length_c   1.000
_cell.angle_alpha   90.00
_cell.angle_beta   90.00
_cell.angle_gamma   90.00
#
_symmetry.space_group_name_H-M   'P 1'
#
loop_
_entity.id
_entity.type
_entity.pdbx_description
1 polymer ?
#
loop_
_entity_poly.entity_id
_entity_poly.type
_entity_poly.pdbx_seq_one_letter_code
_entity_poly.pdbx_strand_id
1 'polypeptide(L)'
;MYAPQSKKMIIMNILDILNKYSDVNHKLTQAEIQRKLETEYDMKVDRKAVRRNLLNLILDGGYNISYTETPRMKYDAKTGRSDDNSLLTDFYIERDFDDSEIRLLLDSVIFSPHLPQSTRNNLIVKIEKLSNAYFKSSTRSIEVLNSVTSQNKTWFYILSAVNDAIIGRYKLRFTYNKYGIDKQLHPVEEVTVCPYRIIAHNNHYYLLSNEPPFDNFVHYRIDRITNLVTLEKETFPPLQSFDLNKYLHSHPSMFSGQEECIKIIADKSILGDIFDSFGGDVRIRELGNEPRANKRLSIHRYDVPIMEFENGPLEITLRSARTDFYHWALQHGDKVEVISPKDLRVQIRETVEIMAKTYLRNNEDKLLKALDEARKSGFLDLRRIDLRGVEIKDPPENLKELRLGLNLTHDYSFVGRFKGLRCLRINNKVEDFAFLSCMTSLTHLLLRNTGFNDLSLIKDLALKKLYLEEERVEHMELVFGMPSLEELVLSRNLIASIDTKLLREINPQIVISVVSPAERSHV
;
A
#
# COMPACT_ATOMS: atom_id res chain seq x y z
N MET A 1 26.84 -12.07 52.13
CA MET A 1 27.61 -10.85 52.48
C MET A 1 28.62 -10.61 51.37
N TYR A 2 28.39 -9.61 50.53
CA TYR A 2 29.39 -9.19 49.54
C TYR A 2 30.55 -8.52 50.28
N ALA A 3 31.78 -8.90 49.94
CA ALA A 3 32.95 -8.24 50.49
C ALA A 3 32.94 -6.75 50.06
N PRO A 4 33.32 -5.78 50.93
CA PRO A 4 33.36 -4.38 50.54
C PRO A 4 34.27 -4.20 49.32
N GLN A 5 33.78 -3.44 48.33
CA GLN A 5 34.52 -3.22 47.08
C GLN A 5 35.87 -2.54 47.37
N SER A 6 36.91 -2.95 46.63
CA SER A 6 38.24 -2.35 46.77
C SER A 6 38.22 -0.86 46.44
N LYS A 7 38.93 -0.04 47.22
CA LYS A 7 39.11 1.40 46.97
C LYS A 7 39.66 1.71 45.54
N LYS A 8 40.29 0.74 44.88
CA LYS A 8 40.73 0.84 43.47
C LYS A 8 39.56 0.97 42.50
N MET A 9 38.36 0.49 42.90
CA MET A 9 37.16 0.55 42.05
C MET A 9 36.45 1.90 42.05
N ILE A 10 36.90 2.87 42.89
CA ILE A 10 36.24 4.19 43.02
C ILE A 10 36.12 4.87 41.66
N ILE A 11 37.19 4.89 40.86
CA ILE A 11 37.21 5.56 39.55
C ILE A 11 36.22 4.93 38.58
N MET A 12 36.12 3.59 38.55
CA MET A 12 35.18 2.86 37.69
C MET A 12 33.74 3.10 38.11
N ASN A 13 33.48 3.12 39.42
CA ASN A 13 32.14 3.36 39.95
C ASN A 13 31.70 4.83 39.75
N ILE A 14 32.61 5.79 39.77
CA ILE A 14 32.33 7.18 39.41
C ILE A 14 31.95 7.26 37.92
N LEU A 15 32.70 6.58 37.06
CA LEU A 15 32.41 6.53 35.62
C LEU A 15 31.02 5.89 35.38
N ASP A 16 30.69 4.80 36.07
CA ASP A 16 29.37 4.14 35.94
C ASP A 16 28.24 5.06 36.43
N ILE A 17 28.45 5.80 37.55
CA ILE A 17 27.48 6.78 38.05
C ILE A 17 27.26 7.90 37.01
N LEU A 18 28.31 8.44 36.39
CA LEU A 18 28.20 9.46 35.38
C LEU A 18 27.44 8.92 34.16
N ASN A 19 27.80 7.76 33.65
CA ASN A 19 27.11 7.13 32.53
C ASN A 19 25.62 6.90 32.80
N LYS A 20 25.29 6.49 34.02
CA LYS A 20 23.92 6.10 34.38
C LYS A 20 23.04 7.29 34.78
N TYR A 21 23.60 8.32 35.35
CA TYR A 21 22.84 9.40 36.01
C TYR A 21 23.19 10.80 35.54
N SER A 22 23.98 10.98 34.46
CA SER A 22 24.26 12.32 34.01
C SER A 22 24.06 12.50 32.50
N ASP A 23 23.68 13.70 32.10
CA ASP A 23 23.61 14.24 30.76
C ASP A 23 23.60 15.77 30.81
N VAL A 24 23.46 16.44 29.68
CA VAL A 24 23.40 17.92 29.57
C VAL A 24 22.31 18.52 30.47
N ASN A 25 21.19 17.80 30.67
CA ASN A 25 20.05 18.25 31.49
C ASN A 25 20.13 17.78 32.95
N HIS A 26 20.87 16.70 33.23
CA HIS A 26 21.00 16.08 34.54
C HIS A 26 22.47 16.05 34.96
N LYS A 27 22.94 17.17 35.49
CA LYS A 27 24.31 17.34 35.93
C LYS A 27 24.46 16.90 37.37
N LEU A 28 25.60 16.34 37.71
CA LEU A 28 25.88 15.84 39.05
C LEU A 28 26.94 16.68 39.76
N THR A 29 26.67 17.03 41.01
CA THR A 29 27.67 17.62 41.91
C THR A 29 28.56 16.54 42.52
N GLN A 30 29.74 16.92 43.02
CA GLN A 30 30.62 15.98 43.77
C GLN A 30 29.93 15.35 44.97
N ALA A 31 29.01 16.08 45.64
CA ALA A 31 28.24 15.58 46.77
C ALA A 31 27.23 14.50 46.37
N GLU A 32 26.59 14.68 45.21
CA GLU A 32 25.66 13.68 44.66
C GLU A 32 26.37 12.42 44.20
N ILE A 33 27.55 12.57 43.54
CA ILE A 33 28.39 11.42 43.19
C ILE A 33 28.85 10.68 44.46
N GLN A 34 29.28 11.39 45.48
CA GLN A 34 29.67 10.79 46.78
C GLN A 34 28.50 10.00 47.40
N ARG A 35 27.29 10.58 47.42
CA ARG A 35 26.10 9.92 47.95
C ARG A 35 25.75 8.66 47.15
N LYS A 36 25.84 8.71 45.81
CA LYS A 36 25.59 7.55 44.96
C LYS A 36 26.63 6.44 45.13
N LEU A 37 27.89 6.79 45.35
CA LEU A 37 28.92 5.79 45.69
C LEU A 37 28.59 5.07 47.01
N GLU A 38 28.06 5.79 48.02
CA GLU A 38 27.64 5.17 49.28
C GLU A 38 26.38 4.31 49.11
N THR A 39 25.35 4.81 48.38
CA THR A 39 24.06 4.13 48.29
C THR A 39 24.06 2.95 47.33
N GLU A 40 24.79 3.00 46.23
CA GLU A 40 24.75 1.96 45.19
C GLU A 40 25.92 0.97 45.26
N TYR A 41 27.06 1.44 45.79
CA TYR A 41 28.30 0.63 45.84
C TYR A 41 28.80 0.33 47.25
N ASP A 42 28.06 0.79 48.28
CA ASP A 42 28.49 0.68 49.70
C ASP A 42 29.90 1.23 49.96
N MET A 43 30.26 2.34 49.26
CA MET A 43 31.58 2.94 49.30
C MET A 43 31.54 4.31 49.99
N LYS A 44 32.06 4.38 51.21
CA LYS A 44 32.28 5.67 51.92
C LYS A 44 33.57 6.30 51.42
N VAL A 45 33.45 7.36 50.65
CA VAL A 45 34.56 8.07 50.00
C VAL A 45 34.52 9.53 50.38
N ASP A 46 35.69 10.11 50.70
CA ASP A 46 35.77 11.55 50.95
C ASP A 46 35.71 12.38 49.67
N ARG A 47 35.31 13.64 49.80
CA ARG A 47 35.11 14.56 48.67
C ARG A 47 36.39 14.83 47.87
N LYS A 48 37.57 14.80 48.55
CA LYS A 48 38.86 14.99 47.88
C LYS A 48 39.19 13.80 46.95
N ALA A 49 38.87 12.59 47.39
CA ALA A 49 39.06 11.40 46.58
C ALA A 49 38.11 11.38 45.38
N VAL A 50 36.83 11.81 45.51
CA VAL A 50 35.90 11.97 44.40
C VAL A 50 36.47 12.96 43.37
N ARG A 51 36.92 14.17 43.84
CA ARG A 51 37.49 15.19 42.96
C ARG A 51 38.73 14.67 42.22
N ARG A 52 39.65 14.00 42.91
CA ARG A 52 40.87 13.46 42.31
C ARG A 52 40.54 12.43 41.22
N ASN A 53 39.60 11.51 41.47
CA ASN A 53 39.23 10.50 40.49
C ASN A 53 38.50 11.10 39.29
N LEU A 54 37.67 12.15 39.50
CA LEU A 54 37.04 12.89 38.37
C LEU A 54 38.11 13.57 37.51
N LEU A 55 39.09 14.23 38.11
CA LEU A 55 40.20 14.85 37.37
C LEU A 55 41.03 13.81 36.60
N ASN A 56 41.31 12.66 37.22
CA ASN A 56 42.01 11.57 36.52
C ASN A 56 41.20 11.04 35.31
N LEU A 57 39.86 10.93 35.41
CA LEU A 57 39.02 10.55 34.29
C LEU A 57 39.07 11.58 33.12
N ILE A 58 39.10 12.87 33.48
CA ILE A 58 39.13 13.97 32.52
C ILE A 58 40.51 14.10 31.87
N LEU A 59 41.58 14.13 32.67
CA LEU A 59 42.92 14.47 32.19
C LEU A 59 43.69 13.25 31.64
N ASP A 60 43.60 12.11 32.33
CA ASP A 60 44.39 10.93 32.03
C ASP A 60 43.56 9.81 31.37
N GLY A 61 42.25 9.77 31.66
CA GLY A 61 41.35 8.72 31.18
C GLY A 61 40.76 8.95 29.79
N GLY A 62 40.88 10.18 29.26
CA GLY A 62 40.37 10.53 27.91
C GLY A 62 38.84 10.50 27.79
N TYR A 63 38.10 10.59 28.89
CA TYR A 63 36.65 10.65 28.90
C TYR A 63 36.15 12.06 28.69
N ASN A 64 35.17 12.26 27.82
CA ASN A 64 34.54 13.56 27.59
C ASN A 64 33.58 13.90 28.74
N ILE A 65 34.12 14.39 29.84
CA ILE A 65 33.34 14.82 31.02
C ILE A 65 33.35 16.34 31.04
N SER A 66 32.20 16.94 30.84
CA SER A 66 31.97 18.37 30.95
C SER A 66 31.66 18.74 32.40
N TYR A 67 32.13 19.91 32.86
CA TYR A 67 31.90 20.44 34.18
C TYR A 67 31.89 21.96 34.18
N THR A 68 31.35 22.56 35.25
CA THR A 68 31.39 24.00 35.48
C THR A 68 32.50 24.31 36.47
N GLU A 69 33.38 25.23 36.11
CA GLU A 69 34.44 25.73 36.98
C GLU A 69 34.08 27.13 37.51
N THR A 70 33.99 27.27 38.84
CA THR A 70 33.73 28.55 39.49
C THR A 70 34.96 28.96 40.30
N PRO A 71 35.65 30.06 39.96
CA PRO A 71 36.78 30.56 40.71
C PRO A 71 36.37 30.87 42.14
N ARG A 72 37.13 30.36 43.11
CA ARG A 72 36.88 30.61 44.53
C ARG A 72 38.19 30.96 45.19
N MET A 73 38.34 32.22 45.56
CA MET A 73 39.46 32.65 46.39
C MET A 73 39.29 32.11 47.82
N LYS A 74 40.20 31.25 48.25
CA LYS A 74 40.23 30.77 49.60
C LYS A 74 41.41 31.43 50.30
N TYR A 75 41.10 32.34 51.21
CA TYR A 75 42.11 32.99 52.10
C TYR A 75 42.46 32.05 53.25
N ASP A 76 43.72 31.65 53.35
CA ASP A 76 44.23 30.89 54.48
C ASP A 76 44.73 31.87 55.53
N ALA A 77 43.95 32.00 56.61
CA ALA A 77 44.25 32.91 57.73
C ALA A 77 45.55 32.56 58.47
N LYS A 78 46.12 31.35 58.33
CA LYS A 78 47.37 30.92 58.98
C LYS A 78 48.62 31.22 58.13
N THR A 79 48.51 31.21 56.84
CA THR A 79 49.65 31.36 55.92
C THR A 79 49.64 32.70 55.18
N GLY A 80 48.58 33.50 55.28
CA GLY A 80 48.42 34.78 54.60
C GLY A 80 48.40 34.71 53.10
N ARG A 81 48.28 33.49 52.51
CA ARG A 81 48.24 33.27 51.03
C ARG A 81 46.81 33.02 50.59
N SER A 82 46.47 33.63 49.51
CA SER A 82 45.24 33.26 48.76
C SER A 82 45.57 32.14 47.75
N ASP A 83 45.05 30.94 48.00
CA ASP A 83 45.11 29.88 46.99
C ASP A 83 43.93 30.03 46.05
N ASP A 84 44.24 30.09 44.79
CA ASP A 84 43.26 30.07 43.69
C ASP A 84 42.71 28.65 43.59
N ASN A 85 41.60 28.40 44.28
CA ASN A 85 40.99 27.06 44.33
C ASN A 85 39.64 27.09 43.64
N SER A 86 39.59 26.62 42.42
CA SER A 86 38.35 26.54 41.65
C SER A 86 37.43 25.43 42.19
N LEU A 87 36.14 25.73 42.29
CA LEU A 87 35.09 24.76 42.58
C LEU A 87 34.63 24.13 41.28
N LEU A 88 34.83 22.82 41.15
CA LEU A 88 34.31 22.03 40.00
C LEU A 88 32.98 21.44 40.40
N THR A 89 31.93 21.69 39.61
CA THR A 89 30.57 21.22 39.82
C THR A 89 29.90 20.89 38.46
N ASP A 90 28.67 20.41 38.50
CA ASP A 90 27.85 20.19 37.34
C ASP A 90 28.48 19.24 36.30
N PHE A 91 29.01 18.13 36.79
CA PHE A 91 29.64 17.11 35.98
C PHE A 91 28.61 16.33 35.20
N TYR A 92 28.87 16.14 33.92
CA TYR A 92 28.15 15.18 33.10
C TYR A 92 29.07 14.60 32.04
N ILE A 93 28.78 13.36 31.61
CA ILE A 93 29.54 12.71 30.55
C ILE A 93 28.86 12.97 29.21
N GLU A 94 29.64 13.37 28.22
CA GLU A 94 29.20 13.42 26.81
C GLU A 94 29.27 12.03 26.24
N ARG A 95 28.14 11.55 25.72
CA ARG A 95 28.03 10.20 25.16
C ARG A 95 28.30 10.20 23.68
N ASP A 96 28.72 9.03 23.17
CA ASP A 96 28.92 8.79 21.75
C ASP A 96 27.61 8.88 20.96
N PHE A 97 26.49 8.51 21.58
CA PHE A 97 25.15 8.59 21.00
C PHE A 97 24.24 9.49 21.81
N ASP A 98 23.54 10.41 21.13
CA ASP A 98 22.45 11.16 21.73
C ASP A 98 21.15 10.34 21.81
N ASP A 99 20.15 10.86 22.53
CA ASP A 99 18.88 10.16 22.74
C ASP A 99 18.09 9.98 21.42
N SER A 100 18.26 10.86 20.45
CA SER A 100 17.62 10.77 19.13
C SER A 100 18.26 9.67 18.27
N GLU A 101 19.59 9.56 18.32
CA GLU A 101 20.33 8.50 17.64
C GLU A 101 20.03 7.13 18.25
N ILE A 102 19.98 7.02 19.58
CA ILE A 102 19.57 5.79 20.28
C ILE A 102 18.13 5.42 19.89
N ARG A 103 17.24 6.42 19.78
CA ARG A 103 15.88 6.20 19.31
C ARG A 103 15.85 5.63 17.90
N LEU A 104 16.62 6.18 16.99
CA LEU A 104 16.71 5.70 15.61
C LEU A 104 17.23 4.25 15.55
N LEU A 105 18.24 3.91 16.37
CA LEU A 105 18.74 2.53 16.48
C LEU A 105 17.66 1.58 17.00
N LEU A 106 16.90 1.98 18.02
CA LEU A 106 15.79 1.18 18.57
C LEU A 106 14.70 0.98 17.54
N ASP A 107 14.27 2.03 16.85
CA ASP A 107 13.26 1.95 15.80
C ASP A 107 13.72 1.02 14.67
N SER A 108 15.00 1.07 14.26
CA SER A 108 15.58 0.19 13.27
C SER A 108 15.52 -1.29 13.67
N VAL A 109 15.74 -1.60 14.95
CA VAL A 109 15.64 -2.96 15.50
C VAL A 109 14.18 -3.40 15.61
N ILE A 110 13.28 -2.51 16.05
CA ILE A 110 11.84 -2.78 16.21
C ILE A 110 11.22 -3.10 14.86
N PHE A 111 11.48 -2.27 13.84
CA PHE A 111 10.91 -2.43 12.50
C PHE A 111 11.59 -3.52 11.66
N SER A 112 12.66 -4.15 12.15
CA SER A 112 13.29 -5.25 11.43
C SER A 112 12.39 -6.51 11.40
N PRO A 113 11.88 -6.93 10.23
CA PRO A 113 10.98 -8.09 10.13
C PRO A 113 11.71 -9.42 10.30
N HIS A 114 13.04 -9.43 10.19
CA HIS A 114 13.87 -10.63 10.24
C HIS A 114 14.30 -11.03 11.65
N LEU A 115 14.14 -10.13 12.62
CA LEU A 115 14.56 -10.41 14.00
C LEU A 115 13.48 -11.20 14.74
N PRO A 116 13.80 -12.41 15.24
CA PRO A 116 12.93 -13.12 16.17
C PRO A 116 12.64 -12.26 17.39
N GLN A 117 11.44 -12.35 17.97
CA GLN A 117 11.00 -11.53 19.10
C GLN A 117 11.99 -11.58 20.28
N SER A 118 12.53 -12.75 20.59
CA SER A 118 13.52 -12.91 21.68
C SER A 118 14.83 -12.15 21.39
N THR A 119 15.31 -12.20 20.14
CA THR A 119 16.52 -11.48 19.73
C THR A 119 16.28 -9.97 19.71
N ARG A 120 15.12 -9.54 19.20
CA ARG A 120 14.68 -8.14 19.18
C ARG A 120 14.67 -7.56 20.60
N ASN A 121 13.99 -8.22 21.53
CA ASN A 121 13.92 -7.78 22.92
C ASN A 121 15.30 -7.69 23.58
N ASN A 122 16.17 -8.64 23.31
CA ASN A 122 17.54 -8.63 23.85
C ASN A 122 18.36 -7.45 23.27
N LEU A 123 18.23 -7.16 21.97
CA LEU A 123 18.92 -6.02 21.35
C LEU A 123 18.39 -4.69 21.89
N ILE A 124 17.06 -4.55 22.04
CA ILE A 124 16.45 -3.36 22.64
C ILE A 124 17.07 -3.06 24.01
N VAL A 125 17.11 -4.07 24.91
CA VAL A 125 17.70 -3.91 26.25
C VAL A 125 19.18 -3.53 26.18
N LYS A 126 19.94 -4.03 25.20
CA LYS A 126 21.36 -3.67 25.04
C LYS A 126 21.53 -2.23 24.52
N ILE A 127 20.70 -1.80 23.57
CA ILE A 127 20.75 -0.44 23.01
C ILE A 127 20.31 0.59 24.07
N GLU A 128 19.25 0.29 24.84
CA GLU A 128 18.80 1.16 25.93
C GLU A 128 19.90 1.42 26.97
N LYS A 129 20.82 0.45 27.18
CA LYS A 129 21.98 0.62 28.07
C LYS A 129 23.03 1.61 27.54
N LEU A 130 22.98 2.00 26.28
CA LEU A 130 23.84 3.05 25.73
C LEU A 130 23.40 4.45 26.19
N SER A 131 22.17 4.57 26.70
CA SER A 131 21.67 5.80 27.31
C SER A 131 21.69 5.73 28.85
N ASN A 132 21.04 6.67 29.52
CA ASN A 132 21.01 6.81 30.97
C ASN A 132 19.66 6.36 31.57
N ALA A 133 19.56 6.50 32.90
CA ALA A 133 18.35 6.15 33.64
C ALA A 133 17.14 7.05 33.33
N TYR A 134 17.34 8.19 32.67
CA TYR A 134 16.29 9.15 32.33
C TYR A 134 15.72 8.91 30.92
N PHE A 135 16.42 8.14 30.10
CA PHE A 135 15.94 7.78 28.78
C PHE A 135 14.66 6.96 28.88
N LYS A 136 13.59 7.50 28.34
CA LYS A 136 12.31 6.79 28.23
C LYS A 136 12.13 6.30 26.81
N SER A 137 12.39 5.03 26.57
CA SER A 137 12.06 4.45 25.29
C SER A 137 10.53 4.37 25.16
N SER A 138 9.97 5.03 24.15
CA SER A 138 8.54 4.93 23.83
C SER A 138 8.23 3.68 22.95
N THR A 139 9.09 2.68 23.01
CA THR A 139 8.97 1.44 22.23
C THR A 139 7.71 0.64 22.56
N ARG A 140 7.10 0.86 23.72
CA ARG A 140 5.88 0.18 24.19
C ARG A 140 4.62 0.51 23.39
N SER A 141 4.63 1.61 22.63
CA SER A 141 3.48 2.04 21.83
C SER A 141 3.56 1.62 20.36
N ILE A 142 4.60 0.89 19.98
CA ILE A 142 4.80 0.43 18.59
C ILE A 142 4.51 -1.07 18.51
N GLU A 143 3.41 -1.43 17.90
CA GLU A 143 3.08 -2.83 17.56
C GLU A 143 3.60 -3.14 16.17
N VAL A 144 4.46 -4.15 16.07
CA VAL A 144 4.97 -4.65 14.79
C VAL A 144 4.37 -6.00 14.49
N LEU A 145 3.79 -6.15 13.31
CA LEU A 145 3.31 -7.43 12.83
C LEU A 145 4.48 -8.42 12.71
N ASN A 146 4.42 -9.51 13.49
CA ASN A 146 5.39 -10.58 13.38
C ASN A 146 5.19 -11.29 12.03
N SER A 147 6.16 -11.16 11.13
CA SER A 147 6.13 -11.91 9.87
C SER A 147 6.37 -13.42 10.15
N VAL A 148 5.70 -14.27 9.41
CA VAL A 148 5.87 -15.75 9.45
C VAL A 148 7.32 -16.14 9.08
N THR A 149 8.04 -15.26 8.40
CA THR A 149 9.41 -15.46 7.88
C THR A 149 10.50 -15.39 8.95
N SER A 150 10.20 -14.96 10.18
CA SER A 150 11.20 -14.77 11.24
C SER A 150 11.69 -16.06 11.93
N GLN A 151 11.30 -17.23 11.44
CA GLN A 151 11.62 -18.50 12.13
C GLN A 151 13.02 -19.06 11.82
N ASN A 152 13.69 -18.60 10.79
CA ASN A 152 15.01 -19.09 10.43
C ASN A 152 16.11 -18.39 11.27
N LYS A 153 16.50 -19.01 12.38
CA LYS A 153 17.57 -18.48 13.25
C LYS A 153 18.95 -18.49 12.59
N THR A 154 19.11 -19.22 11.51
CA THR A 154 20.40 -19.42 10.81
C THR A 154 20.69 -18.33 9.78
N TRP A 155 19.72 -17.49 9.42
CA TRP A 155 19.88 -16.50 8.36
C TRP A 155 21.04 -15.51 8.60
N PHE A 156 21.34 -15.16 9.85
CA PHE A 156 22.48 -14.32 10.20
C PHE A 156 23.82 -14.98 9.82
N TYR A 157 23.95 -16.27 10.08
CA TYR A 157 25.14 -17.04 9.71
C TYR A 157 25.25 -17.13 8.18
N ILE A 158 24.12 -17.32 7.50
CA ILE A 158 24.08 -17.34 6.03
C ILE A 158 24.48 -15.98 5.47
N LEU A 159 23.95 -14.88 6.03
CA LEU A 159 24.30 -13.52 5.65
C LEU A 159 25.81 -13.25 5.78
N SER A 160 26.41 -13.64 6.91
CA SER A 160 27.84 -13.52 7.14
C SER A 160 28.66 -14.35 6.15
N ALA A 161 28.30 -15.62 5.97
CA ALA A 161 29.01 -16.52 5.04
C ALA A 161 28.91 -16.06 3.58
N VAL A 162 27.76 -15.52 3.19
CA VAL A 162 27.57 -14.90 1.86
C VAL A 162 28.47 -13.67 1.71
N ASN A 163 28.54 -12.80 2.73
CA ASN A 163 29.41 -11.63 2.71
C ASN A 163 30.89 -12.01 2.60
N ASP A 164 31.33 -13.01 3.37
CA ASP A 164 32.71 -13.50 3.33
C ASP A 164 33.06 -14.11 1.95
N ALA A 165 32.10 -14.83 1.33
CA ALA A 165 32.27 -15.37 -0.02
C ALA A 165 32.35 -14.26 -1.09
N ILE A 166 31.59 -13.17 -0.95
CA ILE A 166 31.68 -11.99 -1.83
C ILE A 166 33.05 -11.35 -1.72
N ILE A 167 33.54 -11.13 -0.50
CA ILE A 167 34.86 -10.52 -0.24
C ILE A 167 35.99 -11.41 -0.80
N GLY A 168 35.90 -12.72 -0.53
CA GLY A 168 36.88 -13.72 -1.00
C GLY A 168 36.73 -14.09 -2.48
N ARG A 169 35.64 -13.64 -3.13
CA ARG A 169 35.28 -14.01 -4.52
C ARG A 169 35.15 -15.51 -4.71
N TYR A 170 34.55 -16.21 -3.75
CA TYR A 170 34.31 -17.63 -3.82
C TYR A 170 32.91 -17.92 -4.29
N LYS A 171 32.74 -18.95 -5.14
CA LYS A 171 31.40 -19.41 -5.50
C LYS A 171 30.69 -20.00 -4.29
N LEU A 172 29.37 -19.92 -4.32
CA LEU A 172 28.50 -20.49 -3.33
C LEU A 172 27.65 -21.60 -3.94
N ARG A 173 27.48 -22.69 -3.20
CA ARG A 173 26.50 -23.74 -3.49
C ARG A 173 25.51 -23.80 -2.32
N PHE A 174 24.23 -23.85 -2.63
CA PHE A 174 23.19 -23.92 -1.61
C PHE A 174 21.90 -24.54 -2.13
N THR A 175 21.03 -24.95 -1.22
CA THR A 175 19.66 -25.35 -1.51
C THR A 175 18.74 -24.13 -1.41
N TYR A 176 18.01 -23.82 -2.49
CA TYR A 176 16.99 -22.78 -2.47
C TYR A 176 15.62 -23.38 -2.17
N ASN A 177 14.84 -22.71 -1.30
CA ASN A 177 13.60 -23.24 -0.77
C ASN A 177 12.43 -22.32 -1.10
N LYS A 178 11.21 -22.91 -1.13
CA LYS A 178 9.93 -22.17 -1.18
C LYS A 178 9.02 -22.61 -0.04
N TYR A 179 8.11 -21.71 0.38
CA TYR A 179 7.12 -22.06 1.38
C TYR A 179 6.05 -22.97 0.78
N GLY A 180 5.76 -24.08 1.50
CA GLY A 180 4.61 -24.92 1.24
C GLY A 180 3.33 -24.43 1.93
N ILE A 181 2.24 -25.14 1.74
CA ILE A 181 0.93 -24.89 2.39
C ILE A 181 1.00 -25.05 3.92
N ASP A 182 1.95 -25.81 4.41
CA ASP A 182 2.29 -26.02 5.82
C ASP A 182 3.08 -24.87 6.45
N LYS A 183 3.37 -23.81 5.66
CA LYS A 183 4.19 -22.65 6.04
C LYS A 183 5.66 -23.00 6.37
N GLN A 184 6.13 -24.16 5.95
CA GLN A 184 7.53 -24.57 6.10
C GLN A 184 8.29 -24.38 4.78
N LEU A 185 9.62 -24.28 4.88
CA LEU A 185 10.50 -24.20 3.73
C LEU A 185 10.75 -25.61 3.16
N HIS A 186 10.45 -25.78 1.88
CA HIS A 186 10.71 -27.01 1.15
C HIS A 186 11.77 -26.78 0.07
N PRO A 187 12.74 -27.69 -0.09
CA PRO A 187 13.78 -27.59 -1.10
C PRO A 187 13.17 -27.64 -2.50
N VAL A 188 13.60 -26.73 -3.37
CA VAL A 188 13.17 -26.65 -4.78
C VAL A 188 14.31 -27.06 -5.68
N GLU A 189 15.51 -26.50 -5.45
CA GLU A 189 16.67 -26.71 -6.30
C GLU A 189 17.97 -26.52 -5.53
N GLU A 190 19.03 -27.15 -6.00
CA GLU A 190 20.40 -26.88 -5.57
C GLU A 190 21.12 -26.10 -6.65
N VAL A 191 21.65 -24.92 -6.29
CA VAL A 191 22.28 -24.00 -7.23
C VAL A 191 23.73 -23.70 -6.84
N THR A 192 24.56 -23.45 -7.87
CA THR A 192 25.93 -22.96 -7.70
C THR A 192 26.03 -21.59 -8.38
N VAL A 193 26.38 -20.56 -7.60
CA VAL A 193 26.33 -19.17 -8.06
C VAL A 193 27.64 -18.42 -7.78
N CYS A 194 27.89 -17.37 -8.55
CA CYS A 194 28.87 -16.34 -8.28
C CYS A 194 28.19 -15.20 -7.52
N PRO A 195 28.44 -15.03 -6.20
CA PRO A 195 27.79 -13.99 -5.40
C PRO A 195 28.46 -12.64 -5.63
N TYR A 196 27.69 -11.61 -6.00
CA TYR A 196 28.25 -10.27 -6.26
C TYR A 196 27.94 -9.27 -5.18
N ARG A 197 26.67 -9.21 -4.70
CA ARG A 197 26.23 -8.24 -3.70
C ARG A 197 25.09 -8.78 -2.85
N ILE A 198 24.99 -8.24 -1.65
CA ILE A 198 23.79 -8.36 -0.80
C ILE A 198 23.00 -7.07 -0.95
N ILE A 199 21.71 -7.19 -1.24
CA ILE A 199 20.78 -6.08 -1.43
C ILE A 199 19.69 -6.17 -0.37
N ALA A 200 19.50 -5.11 0.41
CA ALA A 200 18.35 -4.97 1.29
C ALA A 200 17.24 -4.20 0.54
N HIS A 201 16.11 -4.85 0.29
CA HIS A 201 14.98 -4.28 -0.45
C HIS A 201 13.66 -4.88 0.02
N ASN A 202 12.61 -4.05 0.14
CA ASN A 202 11.26 -4.47 0.56
C ASN A 202 11.28 -5.40 1.78
N ASN A 203 12.01 -5.01 2.81
CA ASN A 203 12.17 -5.76 4.06
C ASN A 203 12.78 -7.18 3.89
N HIS A 204 13.50 -7.44 2.82
CA HIS A 204 14.21 -8.69 2.60
C HIS A 204 15.66 -8.45 2.18
N TYR A 205 16.51 -9.44 2.48
CA TYR A 205 17.87 -9.47 1.95
C TYR A 205 17.92 -10.40 0.75
N TYR A 206 18.46 -9.90 -0.35
CA TYR A 206 18.64 -10.61 -1.60
C TYR A 206 20.12 -10.78 -1.89
N LEU A 207 20.51 -11.95 -2.32
CA LEU A 207 21.79 -12.22 -2.94
C LEU A 207 21.66 -11.93 -4.44
N LEU A 208 22.37 -10.91 -4.93
CA LEU A 208 22.58 -10.69 -6.36
C LEU A 208 23.71 -11.57 -6.84
N SER A 209 23.43 -12.46 -7.78
CA SER A 209 24.36 -13.45 -8.29
C SER A 209 24.13 -13.74 -9.77
N ASN A 210 25.03 -14.46 -10.39
CA ASN A 210 24.75 -15.15 -11.64
C ASN A 210 25.01 -16.67 -11.50
N GLU A 211 24.43 -17.44 -12.39
CA GLU A 211 24.60 -18.89 -12.48
C GLU A 211 25.41 -19.22 -13.73
N PRO A 212 26.71 -19.54 -13.62
CA PRO A 212 27.47 -19.95 -14.79
C PRO A 212 26.83 -21.14 -15.51
N PRO A 213 26.77 -21.18 -16.86
CA PRO A 213 27.45 -20.25 -17.78
C PRO A 213 26.69 -18.97 -18.16
N PHE A 214 25.59 -18.65 -17.48
CA PHE A 214 24.74 -17.50 -17.81
C PHE A 214 25.28 -16.22 -17.17
N ASP A 215 25.20 -15.10 -17.90
CA ASP A 215 25.67 -13.79 -17.45
C ASP A 215 24.56 -12.93 -16.85
N ASN A 216 23.29 -13.35 -16.94
CA ASN A 216 22.16 -12.64 -16.37
C ASN A 216 22.15 -12.75 -14.84
N PHE A 217 21.75 -11.65 -14.20
CA PHE A 217 21.61 -11.63 -12.75
C PHE A 217 20.35 -12.35 -12.29
N VAL A 218 20.50 -13.08 -11.18
CA VAL A 218 19.44 -13.79 -10.47
C VAL A 218 19.44 -13.32 -9.02
N HIS A 219 18.23 -13.17 -8.45
CA HIS A 219 18.04 -12.75 -7.07
C HIS A 219 17.57 -13.92 -6.21
N TYR A 220 18.34 -14.23 -5.18
CA TYR A 220 17.97 -15.22 -4.20
C TYR A 220 17.68 -14.55 -2.86
N ARG A 221 16.51 -14.78 -2.28
CA ARG A 221 16.21 -14.33 -0.93
C ARG A 221 17.05 -15.12 0.07
N ILE A 222 17.83 -14.42 0.89
CA ILE A 222 18.76 -15.04 1.84
C ILE A 222 18.04 -15.87 2.90
N ASP A 223 16.85 -15.45 3.33
CA ASP A 223 16.03 -16.18 4.30
C ASP A 223 15.49 -17.53 3.78
N ARG A 224 15.60 -17.80 2.47
CA ARG A 224 15.20 -19.03 1.81
C ARG A 224 16.38 -19.95 1.44
N ILE A 225 17.59 -19.58 1.82
CA ILE A 225 18.79 -20.35 1.56
C ILE A 225 19.02 -21.32 2.72
N THR A 226 19.34 -22.57 2.40
CA THR A 226 19.79 -23.59 3.35
C THR A 226 20.97 -24.37 2.78
N ASN A 227 21.67 -25.14 3.62
CA ASN A 227 22.81 -25.99 3.20
C ASN A 227 23.88 -25.20 2.41
N LEU A 228 24.19 -23.99 2.86
CA LEU A 228 25.17 -23.13 2.20
C LEU A 228 26.58 -23.69 2.35
N VAL A 229 27.28 -23.79 1.23
CA VAL A 229 28.68 -24.23 1.15
C VAL A 229 29.49 -23.22 0.34
N THR A 230 30.55 -22.71 0.91
CA THR A 230 31.52 -21.85 0.19
C THR A 230 32.53 -22.73 -0.56
N LEU A 231 32.68 -22.48 -1.86
CA LEU A 231 33.60 -23.23 -2.72
C LEU A 231 34.93 -22.46 -2.85
N GLU A 232 35.76 -22.49 -1.82
CA GLU A 232 36.99 -21.67 -1.71
C GLU A 232 37.99 -21.91 -2.84
N LYS A 233 37.90 -23.04 -3.55
CA LYS A 233 38.77 -23.37 -4.71
C LYS A 233 38.25 -22.79 -6.03
N GLU A 234 37.03 -22.28 -6.06
CA GLU A 234 36.36 -21.76 -7.25
C GLU A 234 36.13 -20.27 -7.12
N THR A 235 36.94 -19.50 -7.81
CA THR A 235 36.83 -18.02 -7.84
C THR A 235 36.09 -17.54 -9.09
N PHE A 236 35.58 -16.31 -9.05
CA PHE A 236 34.90 -15.65 -10.16
C PHE A 236 35.42 -14.22 -10.36
N PRO A 237 35.26 -13.63 -11.57
CA PRO A 237 35.73 -12.27 -11.87
C PRO A 237 34.88 -11.23 -11.11
N PRO A 238 35.47 -10.06 -10.79
CA PRO A 238 34.75 -8.97 -10.16
C PRO A 238 33.67 -8.43 -11.09
N LEU A 239 32.58 -7.92 -10.50
CA LEU A 239 31.57 -7.18 -11.24
C LEU A 239 32.13 -5.88 -11.77
N GLN A 240 32.10 -5.68 -13.10
CA GLN A 240 32.55 -4.43 -13.74
C GLN A 240 31.43 -3.42 -13.69
N SER A 241 31.77 -2.13 -13.45
CA SER A 241 30.89 -0.94 -13.47
C SER A 241 29.38 -1.21 -13.30
N PHE A 242 28.96 -1.45 -12.07
CA PHE A 242 27.56 -1.75 -11.73
C PHE A 242 26.96 -0.59 -10.93
N ASP A 243 25.94 0.07 -11.49
CA ASP A 243 25.15 1.09 -10.80
C ASP A 243 23.99 0.44 -10.07
N LEU A 244 24.16 0.28 -8.75
CA LEU A 244 23.16 -0.36 -7.90
C LEU A 244 21.83 0.41 -7.87
N ASN A 245 21.88 1.74 -7.81
CA ASN A 245 20.66 2.54 -7.72
C ASN A 245 19.82 2.40 -8.99
N LYS A 246 20.46 2.50 -10.14
CA LYS A 246 19.78 2.29 -11.43
C LYS A 246 19.21 0.88 -11.54
N TYR A 247 19.94 -0.12 -11.06
CA TYR A 247 19.50 -1.50 -11.06
C TYR A 247 18.28 -1.71 -10.16
N LEU A 248 18.25 -1.13 -8.96
CA LEU A 248 17.13 -1.23 -8.05
C LEU A 248 15.84 -0.59 -8.62
N HIS A 249 15.97 0.57 -9.27
CA HIS A 249 14.84 1.22 -9.93
C HIS A 249 14.31 0.43 -11.14
N SER A 250 15.16 -0.37 -11.78
CA SER A 250 14.68 -1.26 -12.86
C SER A 250 14.10 -2.58 -12.36
N HIS A 251 14.32 -2.95 -11.09
CA HIS A 251 13.85 -4.19 -10.46
C HIS A 251 13.10 -3.92 -9.14
N PRO A 252 11.97 -3.19 -9.15
CA PRO A 252 11.29 -2.76 -7.92
C PRO A 252 10.73 -3.89 -7.06
N SER A 253 10.53 -5.08 -7.60
CA SER A 253 10.10 -6.28 -6.85
C SER A 253 11.15 -7.38 -6.83
N MET A 254 12.37 -7.11 -7.33
CA MET A 254 13.49 -8.04 -7.35
C MET A 254 13.20 -9.35 -8.11
N PHE A 255 12.39 -9.29 -9.17
CA PHE A 255 12.28 -10.40 -10.12
C PHE A 255 13.46 -10.37 -11.09
N SER A 256 13.98 -11.54 -11.43
CA SER A 256 15.02 -11.66 -12.45
C SER A 256 14.45 -11.44 -13.84
N GLY A 257 15.18 -10.73 -14.70
CA GLY A 257 14.75 -10.48 -16.07
C GLY A 257 15.61 -9.44 -16.78
N GLN A 258 15.43 -9.36 -18.10
CA GLN A 258 16.09 -8.32 -18.90
C GLN A 258 15.36 -6.99 -18.76
N GLU A 259 16.14 -5.90 -18.69
CA GLU A 259 15.59 -4.55 -18.67
C GLU A 259 15.11 -4.14 -20.06
N GLU A 260 13.91 -3.61 -20.13
CA GLU A 260 13.31 -3.09 -21.35
C GLU A 260 12.93 -1.61 -21.16
N CYS A 261 12.87 -0.90 -22.29
CA CYS A 261 12.28 0.44 -22.33
C CYS A 261 10.76 0.32 -22.48
N ILE A 262 10.02 0.76 -21.47
CA ILE A 262 8.57 0.61 -21.40
C ILE A 262 7.92 1.98 -21.50
N LYS A 263 6.89 2.07 -22.33
CA LYS A 263 6.08 3.26 -22.53
C LYS A 263 4.66 2.99 -22.10
N ILE A 264 4.13 3.84 -21.23
CA ILE A 264 2.79 3.73 -20.67
C ILE A 264 2.02 5.03 -20.80
N ILE A 265 0.70 4.92 -20.67
CA ILE A 265 -0.17 6.03 -20.30
C ILE A 265 -0.67 5.73 -18.88
N ALA A 266 -0.58 6.71 -18.00
CA ALA A 266 -0.94 6.56 -16.60
C ALA A 266 -1.77 7.74 -16.10
N ASP A 267 -2.65 7.49 -15.13
CA ASP A 267 -3.36 8.53 -14.40
C ASP A 267 -2.39 9.30 -13.48
N LYS A 268 -2.58 10.62 -13.33
CA LYS A 268 -1.75 11.46 -12.44
C LYS A 268 -1.78 11.01 -10.98
N SER A 269 -2.84 10.35 -10.52
CA SER A 269 -2.99 9.92 -9.13
C SER A 269 -1.94 8.91 -8.68
N ILE A 270 -1.35 8.14 -9.62
CA ILE A 270 -0.32 7.13 -9.30
C ILE A 270 1.11 7.61 -9.54
N LEU A 271 1.32 8.91 -9.73
CA LEU A 271 2.66 9.46 -10.00
C LEU A 271 3.62 9.21 -8.83
N GLY A 272 3.14 9.27 -7.59
CA GLY A 272 3.93 8.91 -6.40
C GLY A 272 4.41 7.47 -6.46
N ASP A 273 3.51 6.53 -6.74
CA ASP A 273 3.84 5.09 -6.83
C ASP A 273 4.84 4.80 -7.97
N ILE A 274 4.80 5.58 -9.05
CA ILE A 274 5.77 5.49 -10.16
C ILE A 274 7.16 5.93 -9.70
N PHE A 275 7.27 7.05 -9.00
CA PHE A 275 8.56 7.53 -8.48
C PHE A 275 9.12 6.60 -7.39
N ASP A 276 8.26 6.09 -6.51
CA ASP A 276 8.67 5.17 -5.45
C ASP A 276 9.18 3.84 -6.04
N SER A 277 8.58 3.38 -7.14
CA SER A 277 8.95 2.12 -7.77
C SER A 277 10.12 2.23 -8.74
N PHE A 278 10.12 3.25 -9.61
CA PHE A 278 11.07 3.35 -10.75
C PHE A 278 12.06 4.53 -10.63
N GLY A 279 11.99 5.30 -9.53
CA GLY A 279 12.88 6.43 -9.29
C GLY A 279 12.59 7.66 -10.14
N GLY A 280 13.49 8.63 -10.05
CA GLY A 280 13.34 9.93 -10.71
C GLY A 280 13.75 9.98 -12.20
N ASP A 281 14.36 8.93 -12.74
CA ASP A 281 14.85 8.90 -14.13
C ASP A 281 13.76 8.60 -15.17
N VAL A 282 12.49 8.66 -14.78
CA VAL A 282 11.33 8.48 -15.67
C VAL A 282 11.11 9.74 -16.51
N ARG A 283 10.82 9.56 -17.81
CA ARG A 283 10.47 10.68 -18.69
C ARG A 283 8.96 10.82 -18.73
N ILE A 284 8.45 12.00 -18.34
CA ILE A 284 7.02 12.28 -18.25
C ILE A 284 6.66 13.37 -19.26
N ARG A 285 5.54 13.16 -19.96
CA ARG A 285 4.92 14.13 -20.85
C ARG A 285 3.43 14.23 -20.53
N GLU A 286 2.94 15.42 -20.25
CA GLU A 286 1.50 15.65 -20.15
C GLU A 286 0.84 15.52 -21.52
N LEU A 287 -0.20 14.73 -21.57
CA LEU A 287 -1.09 14.66 -22.74
C LEU A 287 -2.23 15.65 -22.46
N GLY A 288 -2.35 16.70 -23.29
CA GLY A 288 -3.45 17.69 -23.12
C GLY A 288 -4.82 17.02 -23.14
N ASN A 289 -5.79 17.67 -22.53
CA ASN A 289 -7.20 17.22 -22.44
C ASN A 289 -7.94 17.24 -23.80
N GLU A 290 -7.24 17.27 -24.92
CA GLU A 290 -7.92 17.06 -26.18
C GLU A 290 -8.49 15.64 -26.20
N PRO A 291 -9.82 15.48 -26.35
CA PRO A 291 -10.38 14.17 -26.56
C PRO A 291 -9.64 13.59 -27.77
N ARG A 292 -8.97 12.47 -27.60
CA ARG A 292 -8.35 11.74 -28.71
C ARG A 292 -9.47 11.34 -29.66
N ALA A 293 -9.88 12.30 -30.49
CA ALA A 293 -10.82 12.09 -31.56
C ALA A 293 -10.31 10.89 -32.39
N ASN A 294 -10.97 9.76 -32.23
CA ASN A 294 -11.08 8.69 -33.22
C ASN A 294 -9.77 8.24 -33.89
N LYS A 295 -8.72 7.89 -33.17
CA LYS A 295 -7.92 6.76 -33.62
C LYS A 295 -8.51 5.50 -32.98
N ARG A 296 -9.65 5.07 -33.52
CA ARG A 296 -10.12 3.70 -33.42
C ARG A 296 -9.00 2.78 -33.88
N LEU A 297 -8.21 2.28 -32.95
CA LEU A 297 -7.57 1.01 -33.15
C LEU A 297 -8.74 0.02 -33.16
N SER A 298 -9.19 -0.35 -34.35
CA SER A 298 -10.21 -1.39 -34.55
C SER A 298 -9.61 -2.70 -34.08
N ILE A 299 -9.73 -2.95 -32.78
CA ILE A 299 -9.53 -4.25 -32.22
C ILE A 299 -10.91 -4.88 -32.23
N HIS A 300 -11.14 -5.76 -33.22
CA HIS A 300 -12.35 -6.51 -33.36
C HIS A 300 -12.79 -7.09 -32.01
N ARG A 301 -13.99 -6.72 -31.59
CA ARG A 301 -14.94 -7.34 -30.67
C ARG A 301 -15.31 -6.64 -29.37
N TYR A 302 -14.55 -5.66 -28.86
CA TYR A 302 -15.02 -4.88 -27.72
C TYR A 302 -14.67 -3.41 -27.95
N ASP A 303 -15.67 -2.57 -28.19
CA ASP A 303 -15.56 -1.12 -28.00
C ASP A 303 -15.42 -0.87 -26.48
N VAL A 304 -14.20 -1.09 -25.96
CA VAL A 304 -13.88 -0.66 -24.60
C VAL A 304 -13.68 0.85 -24.68
N PRO A 305 -14.42 1.66 -23.93
CA PRO A 305 -14.15 3.08 -23.83
C PRO A 305 -12.66 3.25 -23.47
N ILE A 306 -11.97 4.13 -24.19
CA ILE A 306 -10.62 4.55 -23.84
C ILE A 306 -10.69 5.01 -22.38
N MET A 307 -9.83 4.44 -21.52
CA MET A 307 -9.76 4.80 -20.09
C MET A 307 -9.87 6.31 -19.94
N GLU A 308 -10.97 6.78 -19.37
CA GLU A 308 -11.11 8.15 -18.93
C GLU A 308 -10.33 8.28 -17.63
N PHE A 309 -9.10 8.78 -17.72
CA PHE A 309 -8.32 9.09 -16.54
C PHE A 309 -8.92 10.33 -15.87
N GLU A 310 -9.41 10.18 -14.63
CA GLU A 310 -10.07 11.24 -13.88
C GLU A 310 -9.20 12.50 -13.71
N ASN A 311 -7.87 12.33 -13.60
CA ASN A 311 -6.91 13.40 -13.31
C ASN A 311 -6.03 13.80 -14.51
N GLY A 312 -6.37 13.35 -15.70
CA GLY A 312 -5.64 13.63 -16.93
C GLY A 312 -4.48 12.65 -17.18
N PRO A 313 -4.31 12.21 -18.46
CA PRO A 313 -3.33 11.19 -18.83
C PRO A 313 -1.92 11.75 -18.92
N LEU A 314 -0.96 10.98 -18.41
CA LEU A 314 0.47 11.19 -18.57
C LEU A 314 1.06 10.12 -19.49
N GLU A 315 1.87 10.52 -20.47
CA GLU A 315 2.73 9.60 -21.21
C GLU A 315 4.04 9.46 -20.45
N ILE A 316 4.40 8.25 -20.04
CA ILE A 316 5.59 7.97 -19.25
C ILE A 316 6.45 6.94 -19.96
N THR A 317 7.76 7.22 -20.00
CA THR A 317 8.76 6.29 -20.51
C THR A 317 9.75 5.98 -19.41
N LEU A 318 9.92 4.69 -19.12
CA LEU A 318 10.78 4.19 -18.04
C LEU A 318 11.54 2.93 -18.50
N ARG A 319 12.53 2.50 -17.69
CA ARG A 319 13.23 1.23 -17.87
C ARG A 319 12.92 0.31 -16.70
N SER A 320 12.53 -0.92 -16.98
CA SER A 320 12.28 -1.91 -15.95
C SER A 320 12.50 -3.33 -16.48
N ALA A 321 12.81 -4.25 -15.57
CA ALA A 321 12.72 -5.67 -15.87
C ALA A 321 11.27 -6.01 -16.21
N ARG A 322 11.08 -6.77 -17.30
CA ARG A 322 9.75 -7.09 -17.85
C ARG A 322 8.81 -7.70 -16.82
N THR A 323 9.31 -8.67 -16.06
CA THR A 323 8.50 -9.38 -15.04
C THR A 323 8.09 -8.45 -13.91
N ASP A 324 8.99 -7.58 -13.44
CA ASP A 324 8.71 -6.58 -12.41
C ASP A 324 7.60 -5.63 -12.85
N PHE A 325 7.76 -5.07 -14.04
CA PHE A 325 6.78 -4.13 -14.58
C PHE A 325 5.42 -4.79 -14.85
N TYR A 326 5.40 -6.02 -15.34
CA TYR A 326 4.17 -6.78 -15.57
C TYR A 326 3.33 -6.90 -14.29
N HIS A 327 3.94 -7.30 -13.17
CA HIS A 327 3.23 -7.41 -11.89
C HIS A 327 2.81 -6.04 -11.35
N TRP A 328 3.67 -5.04 -11.48
CA TRP A 328 3.36 -3.67 -11.09
C TRP A 328 2.17 -3.11 -11.89
N ALA A 329 2.12 -3.31 -13.20
CA ALA A 329 1.03 -2.84 -14.04
C ALA A 329 -0.31 -3.52 -13.68
N LEU A 330 -0.31 -4.82 -13.38
CA LEU A 330 -1.51 -5.52 -12.92
C LEU A 330 -2.02 -5.03 -11.56
N GLN A 331 -1.11 -4.60 -10.67
CA GLN A 331 -1.47 -4.03 -9.37
C GLN A 331 -2.22 -2.69 -9.51
N HIS A 332 -1.83 -1.88 -10.49
CA HIS A 332 -2.45 -0.56 -10.74
C HIS A 332 -3.65 -0.62 -11.68
N GLY A 333 -3.93 -1.77 -12.29
CA GLY A 333 -5.14 -2.10 -13.02
C GLY A 333 -5.58 -1.06 -14.05
N ASP A 334 -6.68 -0.37 -13.74
CA ASP A 334 -7.33 0.62 -14.60
C ASP A 334 -6.60 1.97 -14.70
N LYS A 335 -5.54 2.19 -13.92
CA LYS A 335 -4.78 3.45 -13.92
C LYS A 335 -3.56 3.43 -14.84
N VAL A 336 -3.25 2.31 -15.48
CA VAL A 336 -2.06 2.13 -16.33
C VAL A 336 -2.41 1.41 -17.62
N GLU A 337 -2.07 2.02 -18.75
CA GLU A 337 -2.12 1.39 -20.06
C GLU A 337 -0.72 1.23 -20.64
N VAL A 338 -0.29 0.01 -20.94
CA VAL A 338 0.99 -0.26 -21.62
C VAL A 338 0.87 -0.01 -23.12
N ILE A 339 1.72 0.88 -23.62
CA ILE A 339 1.79 1.20 -25.06
C ILE A 339 2.87 0.39 -25.76
N SER A 340 4.02 0.23 -25.13
CA SER A 340 5.19 -0.48 -25.65
C SER A 340 5.96 -1.12 -24.49
N PRO A 341 6.53 -2.33 -24.64
CA PRO A 341 6.51 -3.18 -25.84
C PRO A 341 5.13 -3.81 -26.14
N LYS A 342 4.86 -4.11 -27.41
CA LYS A 342 3.56 -4.68 -27.83
C LYS A 342 3.27 -6.06 -27.26
N ASP A 343 4.29 -6.90 -27.15
CA ASP A 343 4.18 -8.26 -26.60
C ASP A 343 3.90 -8.25 -25.09
N LEU A 344 4.46 -7.29 -24.33
CA LEU A 344 4.09 -7.07 -22.93
C LEU A 344 2.61 -6.64 -22.80
N ARG A 345 2.15 -5.73 -23.67
CA ARG A 345 0.73 -5.36 -23.73
C ARG A 345 -0.17 -6.57 -24.01
N VAL A 346 0.22 -7.44 -24.93
CA VAL A 346 -0.52 -8.68 -25.25
C VAL A 346 -0.56 -9.60 -24.02
N GLN A 347 0.56 -9.80 -23.34
CA GLN A 347 0.65 -10.63 -22.14
C GLN A 347 -0.28 -10.13 -21.01
N ILE A 348 -0.31 -8.82 -20.76
CA ILE A 348 -1.20 -8.22 -19.76
C ILE A 348 -2.67 -8.43 -20.17
N ARG A 349 -3.01 -8.19 -21.45
CA ARG A 349 -4.37 -8.39 -21.95
C ARG A 349 -4.84 -9.84 -21.74
N GLU A 350 -4.03 -10.81 -22.12
CA GLU A 350 -4.36 -12.23 -21.96
C GLU A 350 -4.61 -12.59 -20.49
N THR A 351 -3.79 -12.05 -19.59
CA THR A 351 -3.97 -12.25 -18.14
C THR A 351 -5.26 -11.64 -17.63
N VAL A 352 -5.58 -10.41 -18.05
CA VAL A 352 -6.84 -9.73 -17.68
C VAL A 352 -8.05 -10.51 -18.23
N GLU A 353 -7.96 -11.05 -19.44
CA GLU A 353 -9.02 -11.90 -20.01
C GLU A 353 -9.23 -13.20 -19.21
N ILE A 354 -8.14 -13.83 -18.74
CA ILE A 354 -8.23 -15.02 -17.87
C ILE A 354 -8.84 -14.64 -16.52
N MET A 355 -8.40 -13.55 -15.93
CA MET A 355 -8.98 -13.04 -14.67
C MET A 355 -10.47 -12.74 -14.84
N ALA A 356 -10.86 -12.01 -15.90
CA ALA A 356 -12.25 -11.72 -16.20
C ALA A 356 -13.10 -12.99 -16.32
N LYS A 357 -12.62 -13.99 -17.07
CA LYS A 357 -13.33 -15.29 -17.20
C LYS A 357 -13.50 -15.99 -15.83
N THR A 358 -12.50 -15.92 -14.95
CA THR A 358 -12.58 -16.52 -13.61
C THR A 358 -13.67 -15.88 -12.75
N TYR A 359 -13.81 -14.56 -12.83
CA TYR A 359 -14.84 -13.82 -12.08
C TYR A 359 -16.22 -13.84 -12.76
N LEU A 360 -16.28 -13.90 -14.09
CA LEU A 360 -17.54 -14.02 -14.85
C LEU A 360 -18.20 -15.39 -14.66
N ARG A 361 -17.45 -16.45 -14.41
CA ARG A 361 -18.00 -17.79 -14.14
C ARG A 361 -19.01 -17.78 -13.01
N ASN A 362 -18.77 -16.98 -11.99
CA ASN A 362 -19.71 -16.74 -10.88
C ASN A 362 -20.93 -15.90 -11.32
N ASN A 363 -20.84 -15.20 -12.43
CA ASN A 363 -21.89 -14.33 -12.97
C ASN A 363 -22.86 -15.11 -13.88
N GLU A 364 -22.37 -16.05 -14.67
CA GLU A 364 -23.19 -16.95 -15.47
C GLU A 364 -24.10 -17.82 -14.58
N ASP A 365 -23.59 -18.34 -13.48
CA ASP A 365 -24.39 -19.11 -12.51
C ASP A 365 -25.50 -18.27 -11.87
N LYS A 366 -25.21 -16.99 -11.54
CA LYS A 366 -26.22 -16.04 -11.03
C LYS A 366 -27.29 -15.73 -12.07
N LEU A 367 -26.88 -15.52 -13.31
CA LEU A 367 -27.80 -15.26 -14.42
C LEU A 367 -28.71 -16.45 -14.68
N LEU A 368 -28.15 -17.67 -14.79
CA LEU A 368 -28.93 -18.89 -14.98
C LEU A 368 -29.94 -19.10 -13.84
N LYS A 369 -29.51 -18.90 -12.61
CA LYS A 369 -30.40 -18.99 -11.44
C LYS A 369 -31.52 -17.96 -11.50
N ALA A 370 -31.21 -16.70 -11.83
CA ALA A 370 -32.22 -15.65 -11.97
C ALA A 370 -33.22 -15.95 -13.09
N LEU A 371 -32.77 -16.51 -14.21
CA LEU A 371 -33.63 -16.92 -15.33
C LEU A 371 -34.54 -18.10 -14.94
N ASP A 372 -34.04 -19.08 -14.19
CA ASP A 372 -34.83 -20.22 -13.72
C ASP A 372 -35.90 -19.79 -12.70
N GLU A 373 -35.57 -18.87 -11.81
CA GLU A 373 -36.54 -18.26 -10.89
C GLU A 373 -37.59 -17.43 -11.65
N ALA A 374 -37.18 -16.70 -12.69
CA ALA A 374 -38.06 -15.90 -13.51
C ALA A 374 -39.07 -16.73 -14.31
N ARG A 375 -38.68 -17.91 -14.81
CA ARG A 375 -39.59 -18.87 -15.47
C ARG A 375 -40.76 -19.30 -14.57
N LYS A 376 -40.52 -19.33 -13.27
CA LYS A 376 -41.55 -19.73 -12.26
C LYS A 376 -42.38 -18.54 -11.80
N SER A 377 -41.76 -17.39 -11.57
CA SER A 377 -42.38 -16.23 -10.93
C SER A 377 -42.90 -15.17 -11.92
N GLY A 378 -42.38 -15.13 -13.14
CA GLY A 378 -42.60 -14.03 -14.07
C GLY A 378 -41.85 -12.73 -13.70
N PHE A 379 -40.91 -12.80 -12.74
CA PHE A 379 -40.10 -11.69 -12.25
C PHE A 379 -38.64 -12.00 -12.45
N LEU A 380 -37.90 -11.13 -13.14
CA LEU A 380 -36.46 -11.25 -13.41
C LEU A 380 -35.69 -10.08 -12.78
N ASP A 381 -34.82 -10.38 -11.82
CA ASP A 381 -33.92 -9.42 -11.21
C ASP A 381 -32.49 -9.65 -11.72
N LEU A 382 -32.02 -8.75 -12.58
CA LEU A 382 -30.66 -8.78 -13.14
C LEU A 382 -29.75 -7.72 -12.51
N ARG A 383 -30.17 -7.08 -11.43
CA ARG A 383 -29.32 -6.08 -10.75
C ARG A 383 -28.04 -6.73 -10.24
N ARG A 384 -26.90 -6.01 -10.37
CA ARG A 384 -25.55 -6.47 -9.96
C ARG A 384 -25.05 -7.71 -10.69
N ILE A 385 -25.65 -8.06 -11.83
CA ILE A 385 -25.16 -9.07 -12.76
C ILE A 385 -24.42 -8.34 -13.88
N ASP A 386 -23.21 -8.77 -14.21
CA ASP A 386 -22.49 -8.22 -15.37
C ASP A 386 -23.14 -8.77 -16.65
N LEU A 387 -23.74 -7.88 -17.42
CA LEU A 387 -24.45 -8.23 -18.64
C LEU A 387 -23.62 -7.95 -19.91
N ARG A 388 -22.37 -7.53 -19.80
CA ARG A 388 -21.51 -7.28 -20.96
C ARG A 388 -21.25 -8.56 -21.75
N GLY A 389 -21.60 -8.53 -23.04
CA GLY A 389 -21.44 -9.69 -23.92
C GLY A 389 -22.31 -10.90 -23.56
N VAL A 390 -23.31 -10.72 -22.68
CA VAL A 390 -24.27 -11.77 -22.30
C VAL A 390 -25.42 -11.77 -23.30
N GLU A 391 -25.62 -12.89 -23.97
CA GLU A 391 -26.78 -13.11 -24.81
C GLU A 391 -27.79 -13.99 -24.05
N ILE A 392 -28.97 -13.43 -23.77
CA ILE A 392 -30.09 -14.20 -23.20
C ILE A 392 -30.77 -14.93 -24.35
N LYS A 393 -30.39 -16.21 -24.58
CA LYS A 393 -30.86 -17.01 -25.70
C LYS A 393 -32.34 -17.40 -25.56
N ASP A 394 -32.76 -17.79 -24.36
CA ASP A 394 -34.11 -18.26 -24.09
C ASP A 394 -34.77 -17.41 -22.99
N PRO A 395 -35.29 -16.20 -23.30
CA PRO A 395 -35.95 -15.36 -22.34
C PRO A 395 -37.24 -16.03 -21.85
N PRO A 396 -37.61 -15.86 -20.53
CA PRO A 396 -38.86 -16.40 -20.01
C PRO A 396 -40.08 -15.80 -20.72
N GLU A 397 -40.90 -16.64 -21.37
CA GLU A 397 -42.10 -16.20 -22.09
C GLU A 397 -43.15 -15.52 -21.21
N ASN A 398 -43.20 -15.91 -19.95
CA ASN A 398 -44.16 -15.41 -18.93
C ASN A 398 -43.64 -14.17 -18.20
N LEU A 399 -42.55 -13.55 -18.60
CA LEU A 399 -41.91 -12.44 -17.92
C LEU A 399 -42.83 -11.21 -17.87
N LYS A 400 -43.14 -10.75 -16.65
CA LYS A 400 -44.01 -9.60 -16.38
C LYS A 400 -43.23 -8.41 -15.80
N GLU A 401 -42.20 -8.66 -15.00
CA GLU A 401 -41.40 -7.63 -14.38
C GLU A 401 -39.90 -7.89 -14.58
N LEU A 402 -39.15 -6.84 -14.94
CA LEU A 402 -37.71 -6.86 -15.10
C LEU A 402 -37.09 -5.72 -14.29
N ARG A 403 -36.03 -6.04 -13.53
CA ARG A 403 -35.20 -5.08 -12.81
C ARG A 403 -33.77 -5.11 -13.32
N LEU A 404 -33.26 -3.93 -13.64
CA LEU A 404 -31.89 -3.66 -14.08
C LEU A 404 -31.27 -2.59 -13.19
N GLY A 405 -30.00 -2.71 -12.87
CA GLY A 405 -29.28 -1.71 -12.08
C GLY A 405 -27.96 -2.23 -11.57
N LEU A 406 -27.00 -1.33 -11.41
CA LEU A 406 -25.63 -1.65 -11.03
C LEU A 406 -25.01 -2.73 -11.96
N ASN A 407 -25.41 -2.72 -13.23
CA ASN A 407 -24.85 -3.53 -14.28
C ASN A 407 -23.68 -2.77 -14.93
N LEU A 408 -22.68 -3.49 -15.40
CA LEU A 408 -21.50 -2.89 -16.04
C LEU A 408 -21.72 -2.55 -17.53
N THR A 409 -22.92 -2.82 -18.06
CA THR A 409 -23.31 -2.45 -19.43
C THR A 409 -24.18 -1.20 -19.44
N HIS A 410 -24.17 -0.48 -20.55
CA HIS A 410 -25.09 0.61 -20.90
C HIS A 410 -25.99 0.27 -22.07
N ASP A 411 -25.70 -0.84 -22.78
CA ASP A 411 -26.55 -1.39 -23.84
C ASP A 411 -27.59 -2.35 -23.24
N TYR A 412 -28.85 -1.94 -23.34
CA TYR A 412 -30.02 -2.71 -22.90
C TYR A 412 -30.96 -3.03 -24.08
N SER A 413 -30.48 -3.03 -25.33
CA SER A 413 -31.25 -3.32 -26.53
C SER A 413 -31.96 -4.69 -26.47
N PHE A 414 -31.39 -5.65 -25.75
CA PHE A 414 -31.99 -6.98 -25.53
C PHE A 414 -33.34 -6.93 -24.83
N VAL A 415 -33.64 -5.86 -24.05
CA VAL A 415 -34.90 -5.69 -23.30
C VAL A 415 -36.10 -5.66 -24.28
N GLY A 416 -35.93 -5.13 -25.47
CA GLY A 416 -36.97 -5.10 -26.52
C GLY A 416 -37.47 -6.48 -26.95
N ARG A 417 -36.77 -7.56 -26.61
CA ARG A 417 -37.20 -8.94 -26.89
C ARG A 417 -38.31 -9.40 -25.92
N PHE A 418 -38.48 -8.77 -24.78
CA PHE A 418 -39.49 -9.15 -23.76
C PHE A 418 -40.83 -8.48 -24.02
N LYS A 419 -41.50 -8.81 -25.11
CA LYS A 419 -42.73 -8.16 -25.56
C LYS A 419 -43.92 -8.25 -24.58
N GLY A 420 -43.91 -9.23 -23.68
CA GLY A 420 -44.94 -9.42 -22.64
C GLY A 420 -44.70 -8.66 -21.33
N LEU A 421 -43.61 -7.88 -21.26
CA LEU A 421 -43.22 -7.18 -20.05
C LEU A 421 -44.22 -6.07 -19.70
N ARG A 422 -44.63 -6.05 -18.42
CA ARG A 422 -45.58 -5.06 -17.89
C ARG A 422 -44.89 -4.02 -16.99
N CYS A 423 -43.82 -4.39 -16.31
CA CYS A 423 -43.10 -3.52 -15.41
C CYS A 423 -41.60 -3.57 -15.74
N LEU A 424 -41.01 -2.42 -16.03
CA LEU A 424 -39.57 -2.26 -16.27
C LEU A 424 -39.00 -1.26 -15.28
N ARG A 425 -37.93 -1.66 -14.58
CA ARG A 425 -37.20 -0.80 -13.66
C ARG A 425 -35.73 -0.75 -14.06
N ILE A 426 -35.20 0.44 -14.31
CA ILE A 426 -33.79 0.65 -14.66
C ILE A 426 -33.18 1.69 -13.73
N ASN A 427 -32.09 1.31 -13.07
CA ASN A 427 -31.27 2.18 -12.25
C ASN A 427 -29.80 2.06 -12.72
N ASN A 428 -29.55 2.49 -13.94
CA ASN A 428 -28.24 2.49 -14.58
C ASN A 428 -28.30 3.35 -15.84
N LYS A 429 -27.16 3.95 -16.26
CA LYS A 429 -27.10 4.67 -17.53
C LYS A 429 -27.43 3.77 -18.70
N VAL A 430 -28.18 4.30 -19.67
CA VAL A 430 -28.60 3.61 -20.89
C VAL A 430 -28.15 4.43 -22.10
N GLU A 431 -27.52 3.77 -23.08
CA GLU A 431 -27.02 4.44 -24.28
C GLU A 431 -28.12 4.75 -25.29
N ASP A 432 -29.06 3.84 -25.44
CA ASP A 432 -30.17 3.96 -26.42
C ASP A 432 -31.45 3.42 -25.81
N PHE A 433 -32.52 4.20 -25.87
CA PHE A 433 -33.86 3.86 -25.40
C PHE A 433 -34.82 3.41 -26.51
N ALA A 434 -34.35 3.24 -27.75
CA ALA A 434 -35.19 2.86 -28.89
C ALA A 434 -36.02 1.58 -28.61
N PHE A 435 -35.52 0.67 -27.76
CA PHE A 435 -36.23 -0.56 -27.37
C PHE A 435 -37.56 -0.30 -26.69
N LEU A 436 -37.74 0.85 -25.99
CA LEU A 436 -38.98 1.19 -25.32
C LEU A 436 -40.19 1.30 -26.27
N SER A 437 -39.98 1.82 -27.48
CA SER A 437 -41.05 1.99 -28.44
C SER A 437 -41.70 0.66 -28.91
N CYS A 438 -40.98 -0.44 -28.77
CA CYS A 438 -41.46 -1.79 -29.11
C CYS A 438 -42.21 -2.49 -27.97
N MET A 439 -42.26 -1.90 -26.75
CA MET A 439 -42.78 -2.55 -25.53
C MET A 439 -44.26 -2.22 -25.27
N THR A 440 -45.13 -2.59 -26.23
CA THR A 440 -46.55 -2.22 -26.21
C THR A 440 -47.36 -2.75 -25.01
N SER A 441 -46.87 -3.79 -24.32
CA SER A 441 -47.49 -4.35 -23.13
C SER A 441 -47.08 -3.63 -21.83
N LEU A 442 -46.12 -2.66 -21.88
CA LEU A 442 -45.60 -1.99 -20.72
C LEU A 442 -46.63 -1.07 -20.09
N THR A 443 -46.85 -1.26 -18.78
CA THR A 443 -47.79 -0.45 -17.98
C THR A 443 -47.08 0.34 -16.86
N HIS A 444 -45.90 -0.11 -16.43
CA HIS A 444 -45.12 0.54 -15.37
C HIS A 444 -43.67 0.73 -15.85
N LEU A 445 -43.23 1.96 -15.89
CA LEU A 445 -41.86 2.31 -16.24
C LEU A 445 -41.23 3.13 -15.12
N LEU A 446 -40.13 2.64 -14.56
CA LEU A 446 -39.39 3.28 -13.49
C LEU A 446 -37.94 3.47 -13.92
N LEU A 447 -37.54 4.73 -14.09
CA LEU A 447 -36.21 5.13 -14.55
C LEU A 447 -35.54 6.01 -13.48
N ARG A 448 -34.32 5.66 -13.12
CA ARG A 448 -33.53 6.41 -12.17
C ARG A 448 -32.08 6.54 -12.67
N ASN A 449 -31.61 7.78 -12.79
CA ASN A 449 -30.23 8.09 -13.22
C ASN A 449 -29.85 7.33 -14.51
N THR A 450 -30.81 7.25 -15.47
CA THR A 450 -30.62 6.47 -16.70
C THR A 450 -30.12 7.33 -17.86
N GLY A 451 -30.30 8.64 -17.78
CA GLY A 451 -30.03 9.58 -18.88
C GLY A 451 -31.21 9.68 -19.85
N PHE A 452 -32.40 9.18 -19.47
CA PHE A 452 -33.60 9.30 -20.30
C PHE A 452 -34.03 10.78 -20.47
N ASN A 453 -34.25 11.19 -21.70
CA ASN A 453 -34.53 12.59 -22.05
C ASN A 453 -35.68 12.78 -23.03
N ASP A 454 -36.18 11.73 -23.70
CA ASP A 454 -37.14 11.84 -24.80
C ASP A 454 -38.45 11.07 -24.51
N LEU A 455 -39.47 11.78 -24.10
CA LEU A 455 -40.82 11.23 -23.85
C LEU A 455 -41.52 10.75 -25.13
N SER A 456 -41.10 11.17 -26.30
CA SER A 456 -41.71 10.74 -27.56
C SER A 456 -41.61 9.23 -27.78
N LEU A 457 -40.60 8.58 -27.20
CA LEU A 457 -40.39 7.13 -27.26
C LEU A 457 -41.43 6.33 -26.48
N ILE A 458 -42.13 6.94 -25.53
CA ILE A 458 -43.07 6.25 -24.63
C ILE A 458 -44.49 6.83 -24.65
N LYS A 459 -44.74 7.92 -25.40
CA LYS A 459 -46.06 8.62 -25.44
C LYS A 459 -47.20 7.74 -25.91
N ASP A 460 -46.93 6.78 -26.79
CA ASP A 460 -47.93 5.88 -27.36
C ASP A 460 -48.10 4.57 -26.54
N LEU A 461 -47.36 4.41 -25.48
CA LEU A 461 -47.48 3.28 -24.58
C LEU A 461 -48.66 3.47 -23.59
N ALA A 462 -49.36 2.41 -23.29
CA ALA A 462 -50.48 2.42 -22.32
C ALA A 462 -49.96 2.40 -20.85
N LEU A 463 -49.06 3.35 -20.51
CA LEU A 463 -48.49 3.42 -19.19
C LEU A 463 -49.52 3.85 -18.14
N LYS A 464 -49.57 3.10 -17.03
CA LYS A 464 -50.29 3.42 -15.82
C LYS A 464 -49.44 4.14 -14.80
N LYS A 465 -48.16 3.75 -14.68
CA LYS A 465 -47.20 4.36 -13.78
C LYS A 465 -45.93 4.78 -14.52
N LEU A 466 -45.57 6.04 -14.34
CA LEU A 466 -44.31 6.60 -14.80
C LEU A 466 -43.54 7.20 -13.61
N TYR A 467 -42.32 6.69 -13.37
CA TYR A 467 -41.43 7.17 -12.32
C TYR A 467 -40.13 7.65 -12.97
N LEU A 468 -39.78 8.92 -12.75
CA LEU A 468 -38.56 9.56 -13.28
C LEU A 468 -37.79 10.25 -12.17
N GLU A 469 -36.61 9.71 -11.80
CA GLU A 469 -35.74 10.27 -10.79
C GLU A 469 -34.32 10.50 -11.36
N GLU A 470 -33.78 11.68 -11.11
CA GLU A 470 -32.45 12.10 -11.58
C GLU A 470 -32.32 12.09 -13.12
N GLU A 471 -33.44 12.31 -13.83
CA GLU A 471 -33.48 12.40 -15.29
C GLU A 471 -33.53 13.86 -15.73
N ARG A 472 -33.14 14.10 -17.01
CA ARG A 472 -33.20 15.42 -17.67
C ARG A 472 -34.12 15.34 -18.89
N VAL A 473 -35.40 15.26 -18.63
CA VAL A 473 -36.40 15.11 -19.69
C VAL A 473 -36.78 16.44 -20.28
N GLU A 474 -36.72 16.53 -21.60
CA GLU A 474 -37.23 17.63 -22.40
C GLU A 474 -38.70 17.35 -22.77
N HIS A 475 -39.44 18.40 -23.10
CA HIS A 475 -40.84 18.28 -23.57
C HIS A 475 -41.76 17.51 -22.62
N MET A 476 -41.73 17.87 -21.32
CA MET A 476 -42.60 17.26 -20.30
C MET A 476 -44.09 17.39 -20.60
N GLU A 477 -44.50 18.33 -21.47
CA GLU A 477 -45.86 18.51 -21.96
C GLU A 477 -46.40 17.26 -22.71
N LEU A 478 -45.55 16.39 -23.21
CA LEU A 478 -45.98 15.14 -23.86
C LEU A 478 -46.74 14.19 -22.90
N VAL A 479 -46.56 14.36 -21.57
CA VAL A 479 -47.31 13.61 -20.56
C VAL A 479 -48.82 13.87 -20.63
N PHE A 480 -49.24 15.07 -21.11
CA PHE A 480 -50.66 15.40 -21.33
C PHE A 480 -51.35 14.50 -22.39
N GLY A 481 -50.56 13.92 -23.31
CA GLY A 481 -51.04 12.98 -24.30
C GLY A 481 -51.10 11.52 -23.85
N MET A 482 -50.88 11.21 -22.55
CA MET A 482 -50.86 9.86 -21.98
C MET A 482 -52.12 9.57 -21.15
N PRO A 483 -53.28 9.26 -21.76
CA PRO A 483 -54.57 9.18 -21.01
C PRO A 483 -54.64 7.98 -20.05
N SER A 484 -53.83 6.97 -20.25
CA SER A 484 -53.80 5.76 -19.42
C SER A 484 -53.00 5.94 -18.12
N LEU A 485 -52.36 7.10 -17.91
CA LEU A 485 -51.46 7.32 -16.79
C LEU A 485 -52.26 7.56 -15.49
N GLU A 486 -52.12 6.66 -14.54
CA GLU A 486 -52.78 6.69 -13.23
C GLU A 486 -51.83 7.31 -12.16
N GLU A 487 -50.54 7.10 -12.28
CA GLU A 487 -49.55 7.55 -11.30
C GLU A 487 -48.31 8.15 -11.99
N LEU A 488 -47.97 9.38 -11.63
CA LEU A 488 -46.79 10.08 -12.09
C LEU A 488 -45.91 10.50 -10.92
N VAL A 489 -44.70 9.91 -10.81
CA VAL A 489 -43.74 10.19 -9.75
C VAL A 489 -42.52 10.86 -10.36
N LEU A 490 -42.21 12.07 -9.95
CA LEU A 490 -41.15 12.88 -10.54
C LEU A 490 -40.18 13.40 -9.48
N SER A 491 -38.93 13.62 -9.87
CA SER A 491 -38.00 14.43 -9.09
C SER A 491 -38.44 15.90 -9.04
N ARG A 492 -37.99 16.65 -8.02
CA ARG A 492 -38.39 18.05 -7.80
C ARG A 492 -38.14 18.97 -8.98
N ASN A 493 -37.07 18.75 -9.71
CA ASN A 493 -36.73 19.53 -10.90
C ASN A 493 -37.73 19.28 -12.04
N LEU A 494 -38.17 18.04 -12.27
CA LEU A 494 -39.10 17.69 -13.32
C LEU A 494 -40.54 18.14 -13.00
N ILE A 495 -40.94 18.05 -11.74
CA ILE A 495 -42.29 18.50 -11.33
C ILE A 495 -42.48 20.03 -11.51
N ALA A 496 -41.37 20.78 -11.38
CA ALA A 496 -41.39 22.23 -11.61
C ALA A 496 -41.52 22.60 -13.11
N SER A 497 -41.27 21.69 -14.03
CA SER A 497 -41.35 21.89 -15.48
C SER A 497 -42.70 21.54 -16.09
N ILE A 498 -43.66 21.05 -15.28
CA ILE A 498 -44.98 20.63 -15.76
C ILE A 498 -46.12 21.41 -15.06
N ASP A 499 -47.14 21.81 -15.78
CA ASP A 499 -48.35 22.33 -15.19
C ASP A 499 -49.22 21.21 -14.60
N THR A 500 -49.03 20.99 -13.31
CA THR A 500 -49.74 19.92 -12.58
C THR A 500 -51.23 20.19 -12.40
N LYS A 501 -51.69 21.45 -12.51
CA LYS A 501 -53.13 21.80 -12.46
C LYS A 501 -53.81 21.39 -13.77
N LEU A 502 -53.22 21.80 -14.87
CA LEU A 502 -53.71 21.44 -16.22
C LEU A 502 -53.70 19.91 -16.41
N LEU A 503 -52.67 19.22 -15.92
CA LEU A 503 -52.61 17.75 -16.01
C LEU A 503 -53.79 17.08 -15.24
N ARG A 504 -54.17 17.59 -14.06
CA ARG A 504 -55.33 17.10 -13.29
C ARG A 504 -56.66 17.46 -13.92
N GLU A 505 -56.73 18.54 -14.67
CA GLU A 505 -57.93 18.88 -15.46
C GLU A 505 -58.14 17.91 -16.62
N ILE A 506 -57.08 17.56 -17.31
CA ILE A 506 -57.12 16.60 -18.44
C ILE A 506 -57.32 15.14 -17.96
N ASN A 507 -56.63 14.78 -16.88
CA ASN A 507 -56.74 13.43 -16.29
C ASN A 507 -57.05 13.53 -14.77
N PRO A 508 -58.34 13.60 -14.36
CA PRO A 508 -58.72 13.80 -12.97
C PRO A 508 -58.32 12.65 -12.01
N GLN A 509 -58.03 11.48 -12.55
CA GLN A 509 -57.64 10.28 -11.77
C GLN A 509 -56.16 10.22 -11.46
N ILE A 510 -55.34 11.08 -12.06
CA ILE A 510 -53.89 10.98 -11.93
C ILE A 510 -53.40 11.37 -10.55
N VAL A 511 -52.59 10.51 -9.97
CA VAL A 511 -51.84 10.76 -8.74
C VAL A 511 -50.47 11.29 -9.10
N ILE A 512 -50.19 12.52 -8.70
CA ILE A 512 -48.89 13.14 -8.95
C ILE A 512 -48.17 13.25 -7.62
N SER A 513 -46.95 12.70 -7.54
CA SER A 513 -46.12 12.72 -6.34
C SER A 513 -44.67 13.09 -6.63
N VAL A 514 -44.00 13.60 -5.59
CA VAL A 514 -42.54 13.85 -5.63
C VAL A 514 -41.84 12.64 -5.05
N VAL A 515 -40.74 12.24 -5.67
CA VAL A 515 -39.91 11.14 -5.19
C VAL A 515 -39.62 11.28 -3.69
N SER A 516 -40.04 10.29 -2.91
CA SER A 516 -39.83 10.22 -1.46
C SER A 516 -38.69 9.28 -1.11
N PRO A 517 -38.04 9.42 0.08
CA PRO A 517 -37.02 8.48 0.54
C PRO A 517 -37.49 7.02 0.61
N ALA A 518 -38.78 6.79 0.88
CA ALA A 518 -39.36 5.45 0.95
C ALA A 518 -39.47 4.76 -0.42
N GLU A 519 -39.74 5.53 -1.48
CA GLU A 519 -39.87 5.02 -2.85
C GLU A 519 -38.50 4.69 -3.48
N ARG A 520 -37.42 5.30 -3.00
CA ARG A 520 -36.03 5.01 -3.44
C ARG A 520 -35.60 3.56 -3.21
N SER A 521 -36.17 2.89 -2.24
CA SER A 521 -35.85 1.49 -1.93
C SER A 521 -36.49 0.49 -2.90
N HIS A 522 -37.44 0.91 -3.71
CA HIS A 522 -38.22 0.05 -4.62
C HIS A 522 -37.77 0.12 -6.09
N VAL A 523 -36.87 1.04 -6.46
CA VAL A 523 -36.33 1.20 -7.84
C VAL A 523 -34.98 0.54 -8.01
#